data_f962b80e248c8b482df8de65373a2a1e
#
_entry.id   f962b80e248c8b482df8de65373a2a1e
#
_cell.length_a   1.000
_cell.length_b   1.000
_cell.length_c   1.000
_cell.angle_alpha   90.00
_cell.angle_beta   90.00
_cell.angle_gamma   90.00
#
_symmetry.space_group_name_H-M   'P 1'
#
loop_
_entity.id
_entity.type
_entity.pdbx_description
1 polymer ?
#
loop_
_entity_poly.entity_id
_entity_poly.type
_entity_poly.pdbx_seq_one_letter_code
_entity_poly.pdbx_strand_id
1 'polypeptide(L)'
;PAFFIQGASYHVVEEINKNPKEACDVNVVSLHYLTDLCNKYNCTLINFSTNYVFSGIKPMNGDWGDWAGSEHYNENDIPHPINLYGILKYAGEQVISSSCEKYYNIRVSGLFGKTGSRAKNGLNFPYIIKNTLEESGKVEVVADQIVNIGYTVDIAKIVVEMMKKNNNYGLYHLVNQ
;
A
#
# COMPACT_ATOMS: atom_id res chain seq x y z
N PRO A 1 -5.91 18.17 -15.31
CA PRO A 1 -5.98 16.77 -15.70
C PRO A 1 -7.20 16.12 -15.06
N ALA A 2 -7.77 15.07 -15.69
CA ALA A 2 -8.92 14.36 -15.13
C ALA A 2 -8.52 13.48 -13.93
N PHE A 3 -7.27 13.01 -13.90
CA PHE A 3 -6.73 12.14 -12.84
C PHE A 3 -5.34 12.61 -12.42
N PHE A 4 -5.04 12.45 -11.13
CA PHE A 4 -3.71 12.60 -10.56
C PHE A 4 -3.32 11.29 -9.88
N ILE A 5 -2.23 10.66 -10.33
CA ILE A 5 -1.74 9.40 -9.77
C ILE A 5 -0.58 9.70 -8.83
N GLN A 6 -0.78 9.48 -7.54
CA GLN A 6 0.22 9.68 -6.50
C GLN A 6 1.01 8.39 -6.26
N GLY A 7 2.22 8.33 -6.80
CA GLY A 7 3.12 7.19 -6.65
C GLY A 7 4.30 7.44 -5.71
N ALA A 8 4.47 8.67 -5.19
CA ALA A 8 5.56 8.96 -4.27
C ALA A 8 5.23 8.42 -2.86
N SER A 9 6.20 7.78 -2.25
CA SER A 9 6.07 7.26 -0.89
C SER A 9 7.44 7.12 -0.23
N TYR A 10 7.54 7.49 1.02
CA TYR A 10 8.66 7.09 1.86
C TYR A 10 8.34 5.70 2.41
N HIS A 11 9.00 4.64 1.87
CA HIS A 11 8.54 3.26 2.07
C HIS A 11 9.58 2.30 2.66
N VAL A 12 10.82 2.76 2.89
CA VAL A 12 11.86 1.96 3.53
C VAL A 12 11.66 1.99 5.03
N VAL A 13 11.10 0.92 5.58
CA VAL A 13 10.60 0.86 6.98
C VAL A 13 11.71 1.19 7.99
N GLU A 14 12.93 0.68 7.76
CA GLU A 14 14.09 0.93 8.65
C GLU A 14 14.53 2.40 8.64
N GLU A 15 14.37 3.10 7.52
CA GLU A 15 14.75 4.51 7.38
C GLU A 15 13.68 5.45 7.93
N ILE A 16 12.42 5.05 7.91
CA ILE A 16 11.31 5.84 8.46
C ILE A 16 11.53 6.16 9.94
N ASN A 17 12.00 5.17 10.71
CA ASN A 17 12.29 5.36 12.13
C ASN A 17 13.45 6.33 12.39
N LYS A 18 14.37 6.50 11.42
CA LYS A 18 15.48 7.45 11.49
C LYS A 18 15.08 8.86 11.04
N ASN A 19 14.12 8.94 10.11
CA ASN A 19 13.67 10.18 9.48
C ASN A 19 12.14 10.34 9.55
N PRO A 20 11.52 10.30 10.76
CA PRO A 20 10.07 10.26 10.90
C PRO A 20 9.39 11.53 10.39
N LYS A 21 10.05 12.70 10.51
CA LYS A 21 9.51 13.96 10.00
C LYS A 21 9.39 13.94 8.48
N GLU A 22 10.43 13.56 7.76
CA GLU A 22 10.42 13.49 6.30
C GLU A 22 9.40 12.46 5.81
N ALA A 23 9.32 11.31 6.48
CA ALA A 23 8.33 10.30 6.19
C ALA A 23 6.89 10.81 6.38
N CYS A 24 6.63 11.60 7.43
CA CYS A 24 5.34 12.26 7.66
C CYS A 24 5.06 13.29 6.57
N ASP A 25 6.03 14.12 6.23
CA ASP A 25 5.90 15.15 5.18
C ASP A 25 5.51 14.49 3.84
N VAL A 26 6.14 13.38 3.47
CA VAL A 26 5.86 12.67 2.20
C VAL A 26 4.56 11.86 2.25
N ASN A 27 4.30 11.10 3.32
CA ASN A 27 3.19 10.15 3.35
C ASN A 27 1.86 10.73 3.86
N VAL A 28 1.88 11.92 4.48
CA VAL A 28 0.69 12.55 5.09
C VAL A 28 0.53 13.99 4.63
N VAL A 29 1.50 14.86 4.92
CA VAL A 29 1.36 16.31 4.68
C VAL A 29 1.21 16.61 3.20
N SER A 30 2.00 15.95 2.34
CA SER A 30 1.89 16.11 0.89
C SER A 30 0.49 15.76 0.36
N LEU A 31 -0.16 14.75 0.96
CA LEU A 31 -1.50 14.32 0.55
C LEU A 31 -2.57 15.37 0.89
N HIS A 32 -2.41 16.11 1.99
CA HIS A 32 -3.29 17.24 2.29
C HIS A 32 -3.24 18.28 1.18
N TYR A 33 -2.06 18.70 0.76
CA TYR A 33 -1.93 19.67 -0.36
C TYR A 33 -2.43 19.10 -1.69
N LEU A 34 -2.24 17.80 -1.93
CA LEU A 34 -2.74 17.16 -3.16
C LEU A 34 -4.26 17.07 -3.18
N THR A 35 -4.92 16.82 -2.03
CA THR A 35 -6.39 16.84 -1.96
C THR A 35 -6.95 18.22 -2.28
N ASP A 36 -6.36 19.28 -1.74
CA ASP A 36 -6.78 20.67 -2.02
C ASP A 36 -6.64 20.99 -3.51
N LEU A 37 -5.52 20.59 -4.12
CA LEU A 37 -5.29 20.78 -5.55
C LEU A 37 -6.27 19.96 -6.40
N CYS A 38 -6.52 18.71 -6.04
CA CYS A 38 -7.46 17.86 -6.77
C CYS A 38 -8.89 18.42 -6.70
N ASN A 39 -9.34 18.86 -5.54
CA ASN A 39 -10.64 19.53 -5.39
C ASN A 39 -10.72 20.82 -6.23
N LYS A 40 -9.69 21.68 -6.11
CA LYS A 40 -9.63 22.96 -6.82
C LYS A 40 -9.71 22.78 -8.35
N TYR A 41 -9.05 21.76 -8.88
CA TYR A 41 -8.99 21.52 -10.33
C TYR A 41 -9.96 20.43 -10.80
N ASN A 42 -10.88 19.99 -9.94
CA ASN A 42 -11.87 18.94 -10.23
C ASN A 42 -11.21 17.66 -10.79
N CYS A 43 -10.15 17.21 -10.14
CA CYS A 43 -9.31 16.08 -10.53
C CYS A 43 -9.53 14.91 -9.57
N THR A 44 -9.59 13.68 -10.09
CA THR A 44 -9.67 12.48 -9.24
C THR A 44 -8.27 12.09 -8.77
N LEU A 45 -8.09 11.98 -7.45
CA LEU A 45 -6.84 11.53 -6.83
C LEU A 45 -6.80 10.01 -6.76
N ILE A 46 -5.74 9.41 -7.29
CA ILE A 46 -5.44 7.97 -7.14
C ILE A 46 -4.23 7.84 -6.25
N ASN A 47 -4.40 7.29 -5.05
CA ASN A 47 -3.34 7.10 -4.06
C ASN A 47 -3.09 5.62 -3.81
N PHE A 48 -1.82 5.22 -3.79
CA PHE A 48 -1.43 3.87 -3.40
C PHE A 48 -1.12 3.81 -1.91
N SER A 49 -1.86 2.97 -1.20
CA SER A 49 -1.64 2.60 0.18
C SER A 49 -1.05 1.18 0.29
N THR A 50 -1.16 0.54 1.43
CA THR A 50 -0.43 -0.68 1.74
C THR A 50 -1.23 -1.63 2.64
N ASN A 51 -0.95 -2.93 2.56
CA ASN A 51 -1.40 -3.94 3.52
C ASN A 51 -0.81 -3.75 4.93
N TYR A 52 0.28 -2.96 5.10
CA TYR A 52 0.87 -2.62 6.40
C TYR A 52 -0.05 -1.79 7.31
N VAL A 53 -1.21 -1.35 6.81
CA VAL A 53 -2.27 -0.77 7.65
C VAL A 53 -2.91 -1.81 8.57
N PHE A 54 -2.69 -3.10 8.34
CA PHE A 54 -3.17 -4.21 9.16
C PHE A 54 -2.05 -4.81 10.00
N SER A 55 -2.42 -5.35 11.16
CA SER A 55 -1.47 -6.00 12.09
C SER A 55 -1.04 -7.41 11.64
N GLY A 56 -1.78 -8.03 10.74
CA GLY A 56 -1.65 -9.47 10.44
C GLY A 56 -2.49 -10.36 11.37
N ILE A 57 -3.07 -9.79 12.42
CA ILE A 57 -3.97 -10.47 13.36
C ILE A 57 -5.37 -9.94 13.11
N LYS A 58 -6.29 -10.80 12.69
CA LYS A 58 -7.70 -10.44 12.55
C LYS A 58 -8.46 -10.90 13.78
N PRO A 59 -9.10 -9.99 14.55
CA PRO A 59 -9.84 -10.39 15.73
C PRO A 59 -11.05 -11.24 15.34
N MET A 60 -11.18 -12.40 15.98
CA MET A 60 -12.42 -13.19 15.93
C MET A 60 -13.38 -12.62 16.95
N ASN A 61 -14.64 -12.36 16.53
CA ASN A 61 -15.72 -11.89 17.40
C ASN A 61 -15.46 -10.58 18.16
N GLY A 62 -14.61 -9.70 17.63
CA GLY A 62 -14.32 -8.40 18.25
C GLY A 62 -13.19 -8.39 19.27
N ASP A 63 -12.60 -9.53 19.57
CA ASP A 63 -11.41 -9.63 20.41
C ASP A 63 -10.13 -9.71 19.55
N TRP A 64 -9.06 -9.05 20.00
CA TRP A 64 -7.74 -9.09 19.39
C TRP A 64 -7.01 -10.40 19.78
N GLY A 65 -7.56 -11.56 19.35
CA GLY A 65 -7.00 -12.88 19.64
C GLY A 65 -6.12 -13.41 18.50
N ASP A 66 -5.61 -14.64 18.71
CA ASP A 66 -4.78 -15.32 17.71
C ASP A 66 -5.56 -15.54 16.40
N TRP A 67 -4.90 -15.23 15.29
CA TRP A 67 -5.43 -15.44 13.95
C TRP A 67 -5.45 -16.96 13.63
N ALA A 68 -6.58 -17.58 13.82
CA ALA A 68 -6.81 -19.00 13.57
C ALA A 68 -7.81 -19.23 12.42
N GLY A 69 -7.79 -18.38 11.39
CA GLY A 69 -8.82 -18.50 10.39
C GLY A 69 -8.41 -18.15 8.96
N SER A 70 -9.11 -18.74 8.04
CA SER A 70 -9.02 -18.60 6.59
C SER A 70 -9.57 -17.28 6.05
N GLU A 71 -9.83 -16.29 6.88
CA GLU A 71 -10.44 -15.04 6.42
C GLU A 71 -9.38 -13.98 6.07
N HIS A 72 -9.47 -13.50 4.85
CA HIS A 72 -8.66 -12.40 4.34
C HIS A 72 -9.18 -11.06 4.84
N TYR A 73 -8.29 -10.07 4.97
CA TYR A 73 -8.72 -8.69 5.18
C TYR A 73 -9.48 -8.16 3.96
N ASN A 74 -10.56 -7.44 4.23
CA ASN A 74 -11.33 -6.71 3.22
C ASN A 74 -11.35 -5.21 3.54
N GLU A 75 -11.94 -4.40 2.67
CA GLU A 75 -11.94 -2.96 2.79
C GLU A 75 -12.70 -2.43 4.01
N ASN A 76 -13.63 -3.20 4.58
CA ASN A 76 -14.41 -2.83 5.77
C ASN A 76 -13.71 -3.19 7.08
N ASP A 77 -12.62 -3.96 7.03
CA ASP A 77 -11.86 -4.30 8.23
C ASP A 77 -11.13 -3.08 8.78
N ILE A 78 -11.17 -2.94 10.11
CA ILE A 78 -10.56 -1.80 10.81
C ILE A 78 -9.03 -1.92 10.75
N PRO A 79 -8.33 -0.91 10.20
CA PRO A 79 -6.88 -0.87 10.23
C PRO A 79 -6.30 -0.84 11.64
N HIS A 80 -5.24 -1.61 11.85
CA HIS A 80 -4.48 -1.64 13.09
C HIS A 80 -2.98 -1.77 12.79
N PRO A 81 -2.34 -0.70 12.28
CA PRO A 81 -0.94 -0.75 11.89
C PRO A 81 -0.02 -0.89 13.11
N ILE A 82 0.99 -1.77 12.99
CA ILE A 82 1.94 -2.08 14.08
C ILE A 82 3.32 -1.45 13.87
N ASN A 83 3.52 -0.70 12.80
CA ASN A 83 4.76 0.02 12.52
C ASN A 83 4.49 1.43 11.99
N LEU A 84 5.50 2.29 12.08
CA LEU A 84 5.36 3.71 11.71
C LEU A 84 5.01 3.91 10.23
N TYR A 85 5.51 3.06 9.32
CA TYR A 85 5.13 3.10 7.91
C TYR A 85 3.62 2.91 7.72
N GLY A 86 3.07 1.85 8.29
CA GLY A 86 1.63 1.56 8.22
C GLY A 86 0.79 2.68 8.87
N ILE A 87 1.23 3.22 10.01
CA ILE A 87 0.58 4.35 10.69
C ILE A 87 0.52 5.56 9.76
N LEU A 88 1.64 5.95 9.15
CA LEU A 88 1.68 7.12 8.25
C LEU A 88 0.88 6.89 6.97
N LYS A 89 0.90 5.68 6.40
CA LYS A 89 0.07 5.36 5.23
C LYS A 89 -1.41 5.41 5.56
N TYR A 90 -1.81 4.87 6.73
CA TYR A 90 -3.20 4.95 7.19
C TYR A 90 -3.62 6.39 7.48
N ALA A 91 -2.78 7.19 8.13
CA ALA A 91 -3.04 8.62 8.32
C ALA A 91 -3.26 9.35 6.98
N GLY A 92 -2.45 9.03 5.97
CA GLY A 92 -2.63 9.55 4.61
C GLY A 92 -3.96 9.14 3.97
N GLU A 93 -4.42 7.89 4.17
CA GLU A 93 -5.77 7.46 3.75
C GLU A 93 -6.85 8.31 4.41
N GLN A 94 -6.72 8.61 5.71
CA GLN A 94 -7.68 9.41 6.47
C GLN A 94 -7.71 10.86 5.98
N VAL A 95 -6.56 11.47 5.69
CA VAL A 95 -6.48 12.79 5.08
C VAL A 95 -7.24 12.85 3.76
N ILE A 96 -7.02 11.87 2.88
CA ILE A 96 -7.69 11.83 1.59
C ILE A 96 -9.19 11.61 1.76
N SER A 97 -9.60 10.62 2.55
CA SER A 97 -11.02 10.26 2.70
C SER A 97 -11.86 11.35 3.37
N SER A 98 -11.24 12.17 4.22
CA SER A 98 -11.93 13.27 4.91
C SER A 98 -12.01 14.57 4.09
N SER A 99 -11.12 14.75 3.12
CA SER A 99 -10.93 16.06 2.46
C SER A 99 -11.03 16.03 0.94
N CYS A 100 -10.85 14.88 0.29
CA CYS A 100 -10.90 14.77 -1.17
C CYS A 100 -12.28 14.32 -1.64
N GLU A 101 -12.89 15.08 -2.57
CA GLU A 101 -14.21 14.75 -3.11
C GLU A 101 -14.19 13.54 -4.05
N LYS A 102 -13.10 13.39 -4.82
CA LYS A 102 -12.95 12.36 -5.86
C LYS A 102 -11.64 11.63 -5.67
N TYR A 103 -11.68 10.41 -5.12
CA TYR A 103 -10.46 9.66 -4.86
C TYR A 103 -10.64 8.15 -4.97
N TYR A 104 -9.53 7.48 -5.24
CA TYR A 104 -9.32 6.05 -5.04
C TYR A 104 -8.12 5.86 -4.12
N ASN A 105 -8.35 5.35 -2.90
CA ASN A 105 -7.29 4.82 -2.03
C ASN A 105 -7.12 3.35 -2.35
N ILE A 106 -5.96 2.96 -2.86
CA ILE A 106 -5.69 1.61 -3.34
C ILE A 106 -4.66 0.97 -2.43
N ARG A 107 -5.08 0.04 -1.58
CA ARG A 107 -4.18 -0.78 -0.77
C ARG A 107 -3.60 -1.89 -1.64
N VAL A 108 -2.29 -1.93 -1.72
CA VAL A 108 -1.53 -2.96 -2.43
C VAL A 108 -0.66 -3.74 -1.46
N SER A 109 -0.22 -4.92 -1.86
CA SER A 109 0.64 -5.78 -1.05
C SER A 109 1.78 -6.33 -1.91
N GLY A 110 2.96 -6.55 -1.32
CA GLY A 110 4.07 -7.27 -1.90
C GLY A 110 4.36 -7.00 -3.39
N LEU A 111 4.51 -5.74 -3.79
CA LEU A 111 4.64 -5.37 -5.20
C LEU A 111 5.90 -5.96 -5.85
N PHE A 112 5.72 -6.55 -7.02
CA PHE A 112 6.81 -7.01 -7.87
C PHE A 112 6.53 -6.66 -9.35
N GLY A 113 7.60 -6.63 -10.15
CA GLY A 113 7.51 -6.31 -11.57
C GLY A 113 8.79 -6.66 -12.30
N LYS A 114 8.88 -6.29 -13.58
CA LYS A 114 10.09 -6.52 -14.41
C LYS A 114 11.31 -5.77 -13.87
N THR A 115 11.09 -4.63 -13.22
CA THR A 115 12.12 -3.83 -12.56
C THR A 115 11.83 -3.78 -11.08
N GLY A 116 12.87 -3.79 -10.25
CA GLY A 116 12.72 -3.65 -8.80
C GLY A 116 12.64 -2.20 -8.35
N SER A 117 12.48 -2.01 -7.05
CA SER A 117 12.49 -0.70 -6.42
C SER A 117 13.89 -0.08 -6.41
N ARG A 118 14.01 1.21 -6.74
CA ARG A 118 15.27 1.96 -6.61
C ARG A 118 15.84 1.91 -5.18
N ALA A 119 14.98 1.95 -4.17
CA ALA A 119 15.36 1.84 -2.77
C ALA A 119 15.91 0.46 -2.37
N LYS A 120 15.73 -0.57 -3.22
CA LYS A 120 16.27 -1.92 -3.06
C LYS A 120 17.28 -2.27 -4.16
N ASN A 121 18.06 -1.30 -4.61
CA ASN A 121 19.08 -1.46 -5.66
C ASN A 121 18.53 -2.11 -6.95
N GLY A 122 17.31 -1.81 -7.32
CA GLY A 122 16.67 -2.37 -8.51
C GLY A 122 16.17 -3.80 -8.34
N LEU A 123 16.16 -4.35 -7.14
CA LEU A 123 15.66 -5.69 -6.84
C LEU A 123 14.23 -5.65 -6.29
N ASN A 124 13.50 -6.73 -6.51
CA ASN A 124 12.25 -7.04 -5.84
C ASN A 124 12.38 -8.37 -5.08
N PHE A 125 11.44 -8.69 -4.22
CA PHE A 125 11.52 -9.87 -3.37
C PHE A 125 11.75 -11.18 -4.14
N PRO A 126 11.02 -11.50 -5.23
CA PRO A 126 11.31 -12.69 -6.02
C PRO A 126 12.74 -12.78 -6.57
N TYR A 127 13.31 -11.66 -7.02
CA TYR A 127 14.70 -11.63 -7.49
C TYR A 127 15.70 -11.81 -6.35
N ILE A 128 15.42 -11.23 -5.17
CA ILE A 128 16.28 -11.43 -4.00
C ILE A 128 16.33 -12.91 -3.64
N ILE A 129 15.17 -13.57 -3.54
CA ILE A 129 15.08 -15.02 -3.24
C ILE A 129 15.83 -15.83 -4.30
N LYS A 130 15.60 -15.55 -5.59
CA LYS A 130 16.27 -16.25 -6.68
C LYS A 130 17.79 -16.11 -6.58
N ASN A 131 18.30 -14.88 -6.47
CA ASN A 131 19.74 -14.64 -6.41
C ASN A 131 20.37 -15.32 -5.17
N THR A 132 19.73 -15.24 -4.00
CA THR A 132 20.23 -15.90 -2.79
C THR A 132 20.30 -17.42 -2.97
N LEU A 133 19.29 -18.03 -3.59
CA LEU A 133 19.31 -19.46 -3.89
C LEU A 133 20.41 -19.84 -4.87
N GLU A 134 20.65 -19.02 -5.91
CA GLU A 134 21.71 -19.28 -6.91
C GLU A 134 23.11 -19.13 -6.28
N GLU A 135 23.29 -18.20 -5.34
CA GLU A 135 24.60 -17.93 -4.71
C GLU A 135 24.93 -18.89 -3.56
N SER A 136 23.95 -19.20 -2.71
CA SER A 136 24.20 -19.95 -1.46
C SER A 136 23.57 -21.34 -1.40
N GLY A 137 22.73 -21.67 -2.39
CA GLY A 137 22.00 -22.95 -2.44
C GLY A 137 20.85 -23.07 -1.42
N LYS A 138 20.66 -22.05 -0.56
CA LYS A 138 19.62 -22.03 0.45
C LYS A 138 19.11 -20.60 0.69
N VAL A 139 17.86 -20.50 1.16
CA VAL A 139 17.28 -19.23 1.61
C VAL A 139 16.45 -19.49 2.86
N GLU A 140 16.55 -18.60 3.83
CA GLU A 140 15.69 -18.59 5.01
C GLU A 140 14.57 -17.57 4.79
N VAL A 141 13.33 -18.00 4.94
CA VAL A 141 12.14 -17.17 4.76
C VAL A 141 11.22 -17.28 5.96
N VAL A 142 10.47 -16.24 6.23
CA VAL A 142 9.42 -16.23 7.25
C VAL A 142 8.31 -17.18 6.81
N ALA A 143 7.92 -18.11 7.69
CA ALA A 143 6.96 -19.18 7.38
C ALA A 143 5.55 -18.93 7.94
N ASP A 144 5.40 -17.98 8.86
CA ASP A 144 4.16 -17.64 9.56
C ASP A 144 3.48 -16.38 9.02
N GLN A 145 4.01 -15.79 7.96
CA GLN A 145 3.43 -14.63 7.31
C GLN A 145 2.76 -15.00 5.99
N ILE A 146 1.44 -14.81 5.91
CA ILE A 146 0.66 -15.03 4.69
C ILE A 146 0.34 -13.67 4.07
N VAL A 147 0.83 -13.41 2.86
CA VAL A 147 0.59 -12.19 2.11
C VAL A 147 0.28 -12.48 0.65
N ASN A 148 -0.69 -11.78 0.09
CA ASN A 148 -0.86 -11.74 -1.35
C ASN A 148 0.22 -10.85 -1.96
N ILE A 149 0.64 -11.19 -3.17
CA ILE A 149 1.59 -10.36 -3.94
C ILE A 149 0.86 -9.60 -5.04
N GLY A 150 1.41 -8.47 -5.46
CA GLY A 150 0.85 -7.63 -6.52
C GLY A 150 1.79 -7.50 -7.72
N TYR A 151 1.40 -8.01 -8.89
CA TYR A 151 2.14 -7.75 -10.12
C TYR A 151 1.82 -6.34 -10.62
N THR A 152 2.81 -5.47 -10.66
CA THR A 152 2.62 -4.04 -10.96
C THR A 152 1.93 -3.76 -12.28
N VAL A 153 2.14 -4.61 -13.29
CA VAL A 153 1.49 -4.45 -14.62
C VAL A 153 -0.01 -4.73 -14.53
N ASP A 154 -0.42 -5.74 -13.77
CA ASP A 154 -1.85 -6.06 -13.63
C ASP A 154 -2.55 -5.02 -12.77
N ILE A 155 -1.93 -4.57 -11.68
CA ILE A 155 -2.43 -3.45 -10.89
C ILE A 155 -2.61 -2.21 -11.77
N ALA A 156 -1.63 -1.86 -12.59
CA ALA A 156 -1.72 -0.72 -13.50
C ALA A 156 -2.87 -0.86 -14.51
N LYS A 157 -3.11 -2.06 -15.07
CA LYS A 157 -4.25 -2.31 -15.96
C LYS A 157 -5.57 -2.10 -15.23
N ILE A 158 -5.72 -2.63 -14.00
CA ILE A 158 -6.94 -2.46 -13.20
C ILE A 158 -7.17 -0.97 -12.90
N VAL A 159 -6.14 -0.22 -12.49
CA VAL A 159 -6.24 1.22 -12.25
C VAL A 159 -6.72 1.96 -13.51
N VAL A 160 -6.18 1.63 -14.68
CA VAL A 160 -6.64 2.22 -15.95
C VAL A 160 -8.11 1.87 -16.24
N GLU A 161 -8.55 0.64 -15.95
CA GLU A 161 -9.95 0.26 -16.08
C GLU A 161 -10.85 1.03 -15.10
N MET A 162 -10.42 1.22 -13.84
CA MET A 162 -11.15 2.04 -12.85
C MET A 162 -11.32 3.48 -13.36
N MET A 163 -10.27 4.06 -13.95
CA MET A 163 -10.33 5.40 -14.54
C MET A 163 -11.33 5.50 -15.70
N LYS A 164 -11.45 4.44 -16.53
CA LYS A 164 -12.37 4.41 -17.67
C LYS A 164 -13.82 4.20 -17.26
N LYS A 165 -14.05 3.36 -16.25
CA LYS A 165 -15.40 2.92 -15.87
C LYS A 165 -16.11 3.82 -14.87
N ASN A 166 -15.43 4.87 -14.37
CA ASN A 166 -15.95 5.74 -13.29
C ASN A 166 -16.53 4.93 -12.13
N ASN A 167 -15.74 4.02 -11.59
CA ASN A 167 -16.12 3.25 -10.40
C ASN A 167 -16.45 4.18 -9.23
N ASN A 168 -17.18 3.69 -8.24
CA ASN A 168 -17.43 4.45 -7.02
C ASN A 168 -16.11 4.89 -6.38
N TYR A 169 -16.05 6.14 -5.95
CA TYR A 169 -14.91 6.64 -5.19
C TYR A 169 -14.78 5.93 -3.85
N GLY A 170 -13.58 5.79 -3.34
CA GLY A 170 -13.35 5.15 -2.03
C GLY A 170 -12.09 4.30 -1.95
N LEU A 171 -12.16 3.31 -1.06
CA LEU A 171 -11.06 2.41 -0.72
C LEU A 171 -11.20 1.09 -1.48
N TYR A 172 -10.07 0.57 -1.95
CA TYR A 172 -9.98 -0.69 -2.69
C TYR A 172 -8.75 -1.49 -2.29
N HIS A 173 -8.86 -2.82 -2.25
CA HIS A 173 -7.73 -3.73 -2.18
C HIS A 173 -7.40 -4.26 -3.58
N LEU A 174 -6.17 -4.06 -4.05
CA LEU A 174 -5.70 -4.61 -5.32
C LEU A 174 -4.49 -5.53 -5.09
N VAL A 175 -4.72 -6.82 -5.23
CA VAL A 175 -3.72 -7.88 -5.14
C VAL A 175 -4.00 -8.94 -6.20
N ASN A 176 -3.00 -9.70 -6.62
CA ASN A 176 -3.22 -10.88 -7.45
C ASN A 176 -3.75 -12.04 -6.59
N GLN A 177 -4.56 -12.88 -7.21
CA GLN A 177 -5.03 -14.14 -6.63
C GLN A 177 -4.03 -15.25 -6.88
#